data_83220a3ce853202ad14937256fd66d32
#
_entry.id   83220a3ce853202ad14937256fd66d32
#
_cell.length_a   1.000
_cell.length_b   1.000
_cell.length_c   1.000
_cell.angle_alpha   90.00
_cell.angle_beta   90.00
_cell.angle_gamma   90.00
#
_symmetry.space_group_name_H-M   'P 1'
#
loop_
_entity.id
_entity.type
_entity.pdbx_description
1 polymer ?
#
loop_
_entity_poly.entity_id
_entity_poly.type
_entity_poly.pdbx_seq_one_letter_code
_entity_poly.pdbx_strand_id
1 'polypeptide(L)'
;DVLAPRVTRHGVLVEVYGEGILLTGDSGIGKSEAAIELLKRGHRLIADDAVEIHKVSASALVGTAPALIRNYIELRGIGIINVAKLFGMGAVRSENEINLVVNIVPWNTQEAYDRLGLEEQHMDILGVKIPMNTIPITPGRNLAVILEVAAMNNRQKRMGYNAALEFTEQINKHFDESMK
;
A
#
# COMPACT_ATOMS: atom_id res chain seq x y z
N ASP A 1 -1.77 24.41 3.91
CA ASP A 1 -2.89 25.11 4.51
C ASP A 1 -3.10 24.64 5.95
N VAL A 2 -3.00 25.57 6.91
CA VAL A 2 -3.15 25.29 8.35
C VAL A 2 -4.58 24.86 8.72
N LEU A 3 -5.55 25.14 7.86
CA LEU A 3 -6.95 24.80 8.08
C LEU A 3 -7.33 23.45 7.46
N ALA A 4 -6.45 22.82 6.68
CA ALA A 4 -6.74 21.53 6.06
C ALA A 4 -6.78 20.44 7.14
N PRO A 5 -7.75 19.52 7.11
CA PRO A 5 -7.78 18.37 8.02
C PRO A 5 -6.51 17.55 7.89
N ARG A 6 -5.93 17.17 9.02
CA ARG A 6 -4.65 16.43 9.08
C ARG A 6 -4.71 15.35 10.14
N VAL A 7 -3.94 14.29 9.91
CA VAL A 7 -3.76 13.21 10.88
C VAL A 7 -2.38 12.59 10.65
N THR A 8 -1.79 12.05 11.72
CA THR A 8 -0.55 11.26 11.61
C THR A 8 -0.90 9.80 11.84
N ARG A 9 -0.45 8.94 10.94
CA ARG A 9 -0.65 7.50 11.01
C ARG A 9 0.69 6.78 11.10
N HIS A 10 0.74 5.74 11.92
CA HIS A 10 1.88 4.83 11.95
C HIS A 10 1.84 3.96 10.70
N GLY A 11 2.94 3.92 9.97
CA GLY A 11 3.03 3.12 8.76
C GLY A 11 4.18 3.57 7.87
N VAL A 12 4.22 3.02 6.68
CA VAL A 12 5.22 3.34 5.67
C VAL A 12 4.49 3.73 4.39
N LEU A 13 4.84 4.86 3.81
CA LEU A 13 4.25 5.30 2.55
C LEU A 13 5.29 5.20 1.44
N VAL A 14 4.96 4.43 0.42
CA VAL A 14 5.79 4.22 -0.76
C VAL A 14 5.00 4.53 -2.03
N GLU A 15 5.72 4.92 -3.08
CA GLU A 15 5.12 5.10 -4.41
C GLU A 15 5.58 3.95 -5.30
N VAL A 16 4.63 3.21 -5.87
CA VAL A 16 4.87 2.02 -6.67
C VAL A 16 4.07 2.16 -7.96
N TYR A 17 4.76 2.32 -9.08
CA TYR A 17 4.15 2.56 -10.40
C TYR A 17 3.13 3.71 -10.39
N GLY A 18 3.44 4.78 -9.68
CA GLY A 18 2.56 5.95 -9.56
C GLY A 18 1.51 5.84 -8.47
N GLU A 19 1.32 4.66 -7.87
CA GLU A 19 0.36 4.46 -6.79
C GLU A 19 1.00 4.71 -5.43
N GLY A 20 0.38 5.56 -4.61
CA GLY A 20 0.79 5.73 -3.22
C GLY A 20 0.19 4.62 -2.37
N ILE A 21 1.05 3.77 -1.81
CA ILE A 21 0.64 2.67 -0.95
C ILE A 21 1.03 2.95 0.48
N LEU A 22 0.04 3.00 1.37
CA LEU A 22 0.27 3.09 2.81
C LEU A 22 0.32 1.68 3.39
N LEU A 23 1.50 1.27 3.82
CA LEU A 23 1.71 -0.02 4.49
C LEU A 23 1.41 0.13 5.97
N THR A 24 0.49 -0.67 6.47
CA THR A 24 0.13 -0.71 7.89
C THR A 24 0.36 -2.11 8.45
N GLY A 25 0.38 -2.23 9.75
CA GLY A 25 0.61 -3.50 10.45
C GLY A 25 1.45 -3.26 11.70
N ASP A 26 1.62 -4.30 12.49
CA ASP A 26 2.35 -4.21 13.75
C ASP A 26 3.82 -3.85 13.53
N SER A 27 4.41 -3.17 14.50
CA SER A 27 5.83 -2.90 14.53
C SER A 27 6.61 -4.22 14.45
N GLY A 28 7.59 -4.26 13.53
CA GLY A 28 8.39 -5.47 13.34
C GLY A 28 7.79 -6.51 12.42
N ILE A 29 6.61 -6.25 11.82
CA ILE A 29 6.01 -7.18 10.86
C ILE A 29 6.78 -7.26 9.53
N GLY A 30 7.63 -6.25 9.22
CA GLY A 30 8.43 -6.26 8.00
C GLY A 30 8.09 -5.15 7.01
N LYS A 31 7.42 -4.08 7.47
CA LYS A 31 7.05 -2.97 6.60
C LYS A 31 8.27 -2.23 6.03
N SER A 32 9.24 -1.94 6.87
CA SER A 32 10.46 -1.23 6.44
C SER A 32 11.32 -2.09 5.51
N GLU A 33 11.41 -3.39 5.78
CA GLU A 33 12.11 -4.34 4.91
C GLU A 33 11.45 -4.44 3.54
N ALA A 34 10.11 -4.47 3.50
CA ALA A 34 9.37 -4.47 2.25
C ALA A 34 9.62 -3.18 1.46
N ALA A 35 9.67 -2.04 2.16
CA ALA A 35 9.98 -0.76 1.52
C ALA A 35 11.38 -0.78 0.90
N ILE A 36 12.38 -1.29 1.60
CA ILE A 36 13.76 -1.41 1.06
C ILE A 36 13.78 -2.27 -0.20
N GLU A 37 13.08 -3.40 -0.19
CA GLU A 37 13.01 -4.26 -1.37
C GLU A 37 12.37 -3.50 -2.55
N LEU A 38 11.32 -2.74 -2.30
CA LEU A 38 10.69 -1.90 -3.33
C LEU A 38 11.64 -0.83 -3.86
N LEU A 39 12.44 -0.20 -2.98
CA LEU A 39 13.44 0.79 -3.40
C LEU A 39 14.50 0.18 -4.31
N LYS A 40 14.95 -1.04 -4.00
CA LYS A 40 15.90 -1.78 -4.84
C LYS A 40 15.30 -2.11 -6.21
N ARG A 41 13.99 -2.16 -6.31
CA ARG A 41 13.27 -2.42 -7.55
C ARG A 41 12.89 -1.13 -8.31
N GLY A 42 13.35 0.03 -7.83
CA GLY A 42 13.17 1.32 -8.51
C GLY A 42 11.97 2.14 -8.05
N HIS A 43 11.30 1.74 -6.98
CA HIS A 43 10.20 2.51 -6.42
C HIS A 43 10.71 3.56 -5.42
N ARG A 44 9.83 4.37 -4.86
CA ARG A 44 10.22 5.53 -4.07
C ARG A 44 9.62 5.51 -2.67
N LEU A 45 10.39 6.03 -1.71
CA LEU A 45 9.94 6.21 -0.33
C LEU A 45 9.43 7.64 -0.12
N ILE A 46 8.28 7.77 0.54
CA ILE A 46 7.78 9.05 1.02
C ILE A 46 8.03 9.18 2.52
N ALA A 47 7.63 8.18 3.31
CA ALA A 47 7.73 8.23 4.76
C ALA A 47 7.89 6.85 5.36
N ASP A 48 8.66 6.75 6.45
CA ASP A 48 8.79 5.55 7.27
C ASP A 48 8.35 5.85 8.69
N ASP A 49 7.72 4.91 9.36
CA ASP A 49 7.26 4.94 10.74
C ASP A 49 6.08 5.87 10.99
N ALA A 50 6.15 7.14 10.59
CA ALA A 50 5.07 8.10 10.74
C ALA A 50 4.77 8.76 9.40
N VAL A 51 3.50 8.81 9.04
CA VAL A 51 3.01 9.45 7.81
C VAL A 51 2.06 10.56 8.20
N GLU A 52 2.40 11.78 7.84
CA GLU A 52 1.49 12.91 7.98
C GLU A 52 0.56 12.93 6.78
N ILE A 53 -0.74 12.85 7.05
CA ILE A 53 -1.77 12.77 6.01
C ILE A 53 -2.64 13.99 6.07
N HIS A 54 -2.86 14.66 4.94
CA HIS A 54 -3.78 15.77 4.87
C HIS A 54 -4.74 15.61 3.69
N LYS A 55 -5.93 16.13 3.88
CA LYS A 55 -6.99 16.06 2.89
C LYS A 55 -6.86 17.23 1.93
N VAL A 56 -6.71 16.95 0.65
CA VAL A 56 -6.54 17.97 -0.39
C VAL A 56 -7.82 18.20 -1.19
N SER A 57 -8.76 17.24 -1.14
CA SER A 57 -10.09 17.38 -1.74
C SER A 57 -11.05 16.42 -1.06
N ALA A 58 -12.33 16.42 -1.47
CA ALA A 58 -13.34 15.53 -0.89
C ALA A 58 -12.98 14.04 -1.02
N SER A 59 -12.14 13.68 -1.99
CA SER A 59 -11.83 12.27 -2.30
C SER A 59 -10.32 11.98 -2.34
N ALA A 60 -9.45 12.94 -1.99
CA ALA A 60 -8.02 12.76 -2.11
C ALA A 60 -7.26 13.12 -0.85
N LEU A 61 -6.37 12.22 -0.47
CA LEU A 61 -5.44 12.38 0.65
C LEU A 61 -4.01 12.36 0.13
N VAL A 62 -3.16 13.21 0.71
CA VAL A 62 -1.73 13.26 0.40
C VAL A 62 -0.95 12.98 1.67
N GLY A 63 0.05 12.11 1.56
CA GLY A 63 0.96 11.78 2.66
C GLY A 63 2.33 12.38 2.47
N THR A 64 2.93 12.79 3.59
CA THR A 64 4.28 13.32 3.66
C THR A 64 4.98 12.74 4.87
N ALA A 65 6.32 12.85 4.90
CA ALA A 65 7.08 12.51 6.10
C ALA A 65 7.16 13.72 7.03
N PRO A 66 7.12 13.52 8.36
CA PRO A 66 7.53 14.57 9.29
C PRO A 66 8.94 15.06 8.93
N ALA A 67 9.17 16.36 9.01
CA ALA A 67 10.41 16.98 8.54
C ALA A 67 11.67 16.38 9.15
N LEU A 68 11.63 16.04 10.45
CA LEU A 68 12.80 15.52 11.17
C LEU A 68 13.22 14.12 10.72
N ILE A 69 12.31 13.32 10.17
CA ILE A 69 12.58 11.93 9.78
C ILE A 69 12.51 11.71 8.27
N ARG A 70 12.41 12.79 7.51
CA ARG A 70 12.33 12.70 6.04
C ARG A 70 13.55 12.00 5.48
N ASN A 71 13.32 11.03 4.58
CA ASN A 71 14.34 10.22 3.91
C ASN A 71 15.05 9.19 4.80
N TYR A 72 14.67 9.07 6.07
CA TYR A 72 15.25 8.08 6.95
C TYR A 72 14.36 6.86 7.08
N ILE A 73 14.99 5.70 7.19
CA ILE A 73 14.30 4.43 7.46
C ILE A 73 15.09 3.69 8.53
N GLU A 74 14.38 3.06 9.45
CA GLU A 74 14.99 2.25 10.50
C GLU A 74 14.87 0.77 10.14
N LEU A 75 16.03 0.08 10.14
CA LEU A 75 16.10 -1.35 9.90
C LEU A 75 16.67 -2.06 11.11
N ARG A 76 16.00 -3.08 11.59
CA ARG A 76 16.50 -3.89 12.70
C ARG A 76 17.83 -4.53 12.35
N GLY A 77 18.79 -4.41 13.26
CA GLY A 77 20.14 -4.96 13.08
C GLY A 77 21.11 -4.06 12.35
N ILE A 78 20.61 -3.07 11.62
CA ILE A 78 21.45 -2.10 10.90
C ILE A 78 21.33 -0.71 11.53
N GLY A 79 20.13 -0.30 11.91
CA GLY A 79 19.85 1.00 12.46
C GLY A 79 19.20 1.96 11.48
N ILE A 80 19.43 3.23 11.64
CA ILE A 80 18.83 4.27 10.81
C ILE A 80 19.72 4.53 9.61
N ILE A 81 19.11 4.48 8.40
CA ILE A 81 19.82 4.79 7.15
C ILE A 81 19.14 5.97 6.46
N ASN A 82 19.93 6.71 5.68
CA ASN A 82 19.43 7.80 4.84
C ASN A 82 19.21 7.24 3.42
N VAL A 83 17.96 7.08 3.03
CA VAL A 83 17.60 6.47 1.75
C VAL A 83 18.11 7.28 0.57
N ALA A 84 18.00 8.61 0.63
CA ALA A 84 18.46 9.47 -0.47
C ALA A 84 19.97 9.34 -0.68
N LYS A 85 20.75 9.17 0.37
CA LYS A 85 22.21 9.01 0.26
C LYS A 85 22.61 7.61 -0.16
N LEU A 86 21.87 6.60 0.28
CA LEU A 86 22.18 5.19 -0.02
C LEU A 86 21.71 4.76 -1.40
N PHE A 87 20.52 5.17 -1.80
CA PHE A 87 19.88 4.75 -3.07
C PHE A 87 19.80 5.87 -4.10
N GLY A 88 20.13 7.12 -3.74
CA GLY A 88 20.01 8.28 -4.61
C GLY A 88 18.70 9.06 -4.40
N MET A 89 18.69 10.30 -4.87
CA MET A 89 17.52 11.18 -4.75
C MET A 89 16.31 10.67 -5.53
N GLY A 90 16.51 9.85 -6.54
CA GLY A 90 15.41 9.23 -7.28
C GLY A 90 14.64 8.19 -6.49
N ALA A 91 15.15 7.75 -5.34
CA ALA A 91 14.50 6.76 -4.49
C ALA A 91 13.59 7.38 -3.42
N VAL A 92 13.51 8.71 -3.35
CA VAL A 92 12.66 9.43 -2.39
C VAL A 92 11.75 10.40 -3.10
N ARG A 93 10.62 10.69 -2.47
CA ARG A 93 9.64 11.66 -2.95
C ARG A 93 9.09 12.42 -1.75
N SER A 94 8.87 13.73 -1.90
CA SER A 94 8.44 14.58 -0.79
C SER A 94 7.00 14.32 -0.36
N GLU A 95 6.14 13.97 -1.31
CA GLU A 95 4.73 13.70 -1.04
C GLU A 95 4.14 12.79 -2.12
N ASN A 96 3.06 12.12 -1.80
CA ASN A 96 2.29 11.34 -2.78
C ASN A 96 0.86 11.19 -2.31
N GLU A 97 -0.07 11.13 -3.26
CA GLU A 97 -1.44 10.77 -2.96
C GLU A 97 -1.50 9.34 -2.43
N ILE A 98 -2.38 9.08 -1.48
CA ILE A 98 -2.60 7.73 -0.95
C ILE A 98 -3.73 7.09 -1.74
N ASN A 99 -3.40 6.07 -2.51
CA ASN A 99 -4.34 5.39 -3.40
C ASN A 99 -4.79 4.02 -2.89
N LEU A 100 -3.97 3.40 -2.04
CA LEU A 100 -4.21 2.05 -1.54
C LEU A 100 -3.59 1.92 -0.15
N VAL A 101 -4.31 1.24 0.74
CA VAL A 101 -3.77 0.82 2.03
C VAL A 101 -3.55 -0.69 1.95
N VAL A 102 -2.36 -1.14 2.32
CA VAL A 102 -2.07 -2.56 2.47
C VAL A 102 -1.76 -2.84 3.93
N ASN A 103 -2.65 -3.58 4.56
CA ASN A 103 -2.48 -4.01 5.95
C ASN A 103 -1.78 -5.35 5.97
N ILE A 104 -0.60 -5.39 6.55
CA ILE A 104 0.23 -6.58 6.63
C ILE A 104 0.01 -7.24 7.97
N VAL A 105 -0.38 -8.51 7.96
CA VAL A 105 -0.74 -9.25 9.16
C VAL A 105 0.03 -10.58 9.22
N PRO A 106 0.22 -11.15 10.42
CA PRO A 106 0.75 -12.51 10.52
C PRO A 106 -0.21 -13.50 9.89
N TRP A 107 0.31 -14.59 9.34
CA TRP A 107 -0.54 -15.65 8.81
C TRP A 107 -1.35 -16.29 9.94
N ASN A 108 -2.65 -16.44 9.72
CA ASN A 108 -3.55 -17.12 10.64
C ASN A 108 -4.35 -18.15 9.85
N THR A 109 -4.10 -19.43 10.10
CA THR A 109 -4.75 -20.52 9.38
C THR A 109 -6.25 -20.64 9.68
N GLN A 110 -6.73 -20.00 10.75
CA GLN A 110 -8.15 -20.00 11.11
C GLN A 110 -8.94 -18.88 10.44
N GLU A 111 -8.25 -17.90 9.86
CA GLU A 111 -8.92 -16.82 9.14
C GLU A 111 -9.14 -17.19 7.68
N ALA A 112 -10.31 -16.78 7.17
CA ALA A 112 -10.59 -16.89 5.75
C ALA A 112 -10.08 -15.64 5.05
N TYR A 113 -9.23 -15.82 4.05
CA TYR A 113 -8.73 -14.72 3.23
C TYR A 113 -9.50 -14.68 1.92
N ASP A 114 -9.76 -13.47 1.40
CA ASP A 114 -10.44 -13.28 0.14
C ASP A 114 -9.54 -13.70 -1.03
N ARG A 115 -9.74 -14.92 -1.51
CA ARG A 115 -8.92 -15.51 -2.58
C ARG A 115 -9.19 -14.91 -3.94
N LEU A 116 -10.39 -14.43 -4.18
CA LEU A 116 -10.80 -13.91 -5.48
C LEU A 116 -10.72 -12.39 -5.57
N GLY A 117 -10.57 -11.70 -4.45
CA GLY A 117 -10.55 -10.24 -4.44
C GLY A 117 -11.90 -9.60 -4.69
N LEU A 118 -12.98 -10.29 -4.37
CA LEU A 118 -14.34 -9.78 -4.55
C LEU A 118 -14.82 -8.91 -3.41
N GLU A 119 -14.27 -9.10 -2.20
CA GLU A 119 -14.61 -8.28 -1.05
C GLU A 119 -13.87 -6.96 -1.14
N GLU A 120 -14.61 -5.86 -1.13
CA GLU A 120 -14.04 -4.54 -1.10
C GLU A 120 -13.87 -4.10 0.35
N GLN A 121 -12.62 -3.93 0.77
CA GLN A 121 -12.27 -3.39 2.07
C GLN A 121 -11.78 -1.95 1.87
N HIS A 122 -12.07 -1.12 2.85
CA HIS A 122 -11.65 0.28 2.86
C HIS A 122 -11.13 0.66 4.23
N MET A 123 -10.21 1.61 4.26
CA MET A 123 -9.82 2.30 5.48
C MET A 123 -10.32 3.74 5.38
N ASP A 124 -11.06 4.19 6.39
CA ASP A 124 -11.53 5.58 6.46
C ASP A 124 -10.43 6.43 7.09
N ILE A 125 -9.94 7.41 6.35
CA ILE A 125 -8.97 8.38 6.85
C ILE A 125 -9.53 9.76 6.53
N LEU A 126 -9.77 10.57 7.56
CA LEU A 126 -10.32 11.91 7.42
C LEU A 126 -11.61 11.97 6.59
N GLY A 127 -12.43 10.92 6.68
CA GLY A 127 -13.69 10.84 5.95
C GLY A 127 -13.55 10.37 4.50
N VAL A 128 -12.34 10.02 4.06
CA VAL A 128 -12.07 9.49 2.73
C VAL A 128 -11.89 7.98 2.84
N LYS A 129 -12.64 7.22 2.06
CA LYS A 129 -12.53 5.76 2.03
C LYS A 129 -11.46 5.34 1.04
N ILE A 130 -10.35 4.84 1.54
CA ILE A 130 -9.24 4.37 0.70
C ILE A 130 -9.34 2.86 0.56
N PRO A 131 -9.26 2.30 -0.65
CA PRO A 131 -9.24 0.85 -0.83
C PRO A 131 -8.15 0.20 0.00
N MET A 132 -8.44 -0.96 0.58
CA MET A 132 -7.51 -1.67 1.45
C MET A 132 -7.45 -3.14 1.09
N ASN A 133 -6.22 -3.68 1.06
CA ASN A 133 -5.97 -5.11 1.01
C ASN A 133 -5.34 -5.55 2.32
N THR A 134 -5.72 -6.71 2.81
CA THR A 134 -5.07 -7.34 3.96
C THR A 134 -4.25 -8.52 3.44
N ILE A 135 -2.94 -8.46 3.65
CA ILE A 135 -2.01 -9.45 3.12
C ILE A 135 -1.30 -10.15 4.28
N PRO A 136 -1.48 -11.48 4.42
CA PRO A 136 -0.75 -12.22 5.44
C PRO A 136 0.69 -12.46 5.01
N ILE A 137 1.62 -12.34 5.97
CA ILE A 137 3.02 -12.70 5.75
C ILE A 137 3.19 -14.19 5.95
N THR A 138 3.80 -14.86 4.96
CA THR A 138 4.21 -16.26 5.07
C THR A 138 5.67 -16.39 4.68
N PRO A 139 6.42 -17.34 5.28
CA PRO A 139 7.81 -17.60 4.87
C PRO A 139 7.89 -17.91 3.38
N GLY A 140 8.93 -17.41 2.71
CA GLY A 140 9.18 -17.67 1.30
C GLY A 140 8.36 -16.83 0.33
N ARG A 141 7.43 -16.00 0.81
CA ARG A 141 6.62 -15.15 -0.04
C ARG A 141 7.31 -13.79 -0.26
N ASN A 142 7.46 -13.37 -1.51
CA ASN A 142 8.05 -12.08 -1.82
C ASN A 142 6.98 -10.98 -1.73
N LEU A 143 6.98 -10.25 -0.62
CA LEU A 143 5.99 -9.21 -0.38
C LEU A 143 6.11 -8.05 -1.38
N ALA A 144 7.31 -7.70 -1.80
CA ALA A 144 7.50 -6.60 -2.75
C ALA A 144 6.81 -6.89 -4.10
N VAL A 145 6.92 -8.11 -4.60
CA VAL A 145 6.24 -8.51 -5.84
C VAL A 145 4.72 -8.41 -5.67
N ILE A 146 4.21 -8.85 -4.54
CA ILE A 146 2.77 -8.78 -4.24
C ILE A 146 2.31 -7.32 -4.19
N LEU A 147 3.09 -6.45 -3.58
CA LEU A 147 2.77 -5.02 -3.52
C LEU A 147 2.79 -4.37 -4.90
N GLU A 148 3.72 -4.75 -5.76
CA GLU A 148 3.74 -4.27 -7.13
C GLU A 148 2.47 -4.67 -7.89
N VAL A 149 2.06 -5.92 -7.77
CA VAL A 149 0.85 -6.40 -8.42
C VAL A 149 -0.39 -5.73 -7.81
N ALA A 150 -0.42 -5.55 -6.50
CA ALA A 150 -1.52 -4.84 -5.84
C ALA A 150 -1.65 -3.40 -6.35
N ALA A 151 -0.53 -2.71 -6.54
CA ALA A 151 -0.51 -1.36 -7.10
C ALA A 151 -1.10 -1.32 -8.51
N MET A 152 -0.64 -2.22 -9.37
CA MET A 152 -1.13 -2.30 -10.75
C MET A 152 -2.62 -2.64 -10.81
N ASN A 153 -3.05 -3.60 -10.01
CA ASN A 153 -4.45 -4.01 -9.95
C ASN A 153 -5.35 -2.88 -9.44
N ASN A 154 -4.91 -2.16 -8.41
CA ASN A 154 -5.67 -1.03 -7.89
C ASN A 154 -5.82 0.08 -8.92
N ARG A 155 -4.77 0.35 -9.68
CA ARG A 155 -4.81 1.34 -10.76
C ARG A 155 -5.84 0.94 -11.83
N GLN A 156 -5.88 -0.34 -12.21
CA GLN A 156 -6.88 -0.83 -13.17
C GLN A 156 -8.29 -0.66 -12.63
N LYS A 157 -8.52 -0.96 -11.36
CA LYS A 157 -9.84 -0.78 -10.73
C LYS A 157 -10.30 0.68 -10.79
N ARG A 158 -9.39 1.62 -10.52
CA ARG A 158 -9.71 3.06 -10.63
C ARG A 158 -10.06 3.46 -12.05
N MET A 159 -9.50 2.77 -13.04
CA MET A 159 -9.79 3.00 -14.46
C MET A 159 -11.02 2.24 -14.95
N GLY A 160 -11.72 1.55 -14.08
CA GLY A 160 -12.96 0.86 -14.39
C GLY A 160 -12.85 -0.63 -14.67
N TYR A 161 -11.64 -1.19 -14.63
CA TYR A 161 -11.43 -2.63 -14.87
C TYR A 161 -11.24 -3.38 -13.55
N ASN A 162 -12.04 -4.42 -13.33
CA ASN A 162 -11.92 -5.30 -12.17
C ASN A 162 -11.83 -6.75 -12.63
N ALA A 163 -10.64 -7.33 -12.53
CA ALA A 163 -10.37 -8.69 -12.99
C ALA A 163 -11.19 -9.74 -12.25
N ALA A 164 -11.41 -9.54 -10.93
CA ALA A 164 -12.20 -10.49 -10.13
C ALA A 164 -13.66 -10.54 -10.61
N LEU A 165 -14.25 -9.39 -10.89
CA LEU A 165 -15.62 -9.32 -11.42
C LEU A 165 -15.71 -9.92 -12.81
N GLU A 166 -14.76 -9.62 -13.70
CA GLU A 166 -14.72 -10.19 -15.04
C GLU A 166 -14.63 -11.72 -15.00
N PHE A 167 -13.73 -12.24 -14.16
CA PHE A 167 -13.56 -13.68 -14.00
C PHE A 167 -14.84 -14.35 -13.51
N THR A 168 -15.50 -13.74 -12.51
CA THR A 168 -16.75 -14.27 -11.95
C THR A 168 -17.87 -14.25 -12.99
N GLU A 169 -17.98 -13.18 -13.78
CA GLU A 169 -18.96 -13.09 -14.85
C GLU A 169 -18.75 -14.16 -15.92
N GLN A 170 -17.49 -14.41 -16.29
CA GLN A 170 -17.16 -15.44 -17.26
C GLN A 170 -17.47 -16.85 -16.77
N ILE A 171 -17.22 -17.12 -15.50
CA ILE A 171 -17.56 -18.41 -14.89
C ILE A 171 -19.07 -18.61 -14.89
N ASN A 172 -19.83 -17.60 -14.48
CA ASN A 172 -21.29 -17.67 -14.45
C ASN A 172 -21.87 -17.89 -15.86
N LYS A 173 -21.33 -17.19 -16.85
CA LYS A 173 -21.73 -17.33 -18.23
C LYS A 173 -21.45 -18.74 -18.76
N HIS A 174 -20.26 -19.26 -18.51
CA HIS A 174 -19.86 -20.61 -18.90
C HIS A 174 -20.78 -21.67 -18.25
N PHE A 175 -21.07 -21.50 -16.97
CA PHE A 175 -21.96 -22.40 -16.24
C PHE A 175 -23.37 -22.39 -16.82
N ASP A 176 -23.92 -21.21 -17.10
CA ASP A 176 -25.26 -21.07 -17.72
C ASP A 176 -25.30 -21.71 -19.09
N GLU A 177 -24.27 -21.54 -19.92
CA GLU A 177 -24.18 -22.16 -21.24
C GLU A 177 -24.13 -23.69 -21.17
N SER A 178 -23.43 -24.23 -20.15
CA SER A 178 -23.32 -25.68 -19.99
C SER A 178 -24.62 -26.33 -19.49
N MET A 179 -25.53 -25.55 -18.92
CA MET A 179 -26.84 -26.02 -18.46
C MET A 179 -27.92 -25.97 -19.54
N LYS A 180 -27.64 -25.39 -20.68
CA LYS A 180 -28.51 -25.37 -21.83
C LYS A 180 -28.23 -26.61 -22.69
#